data_4843f25fe7f7a4040fe4966f96b1deae
#
_entry.id   4843f25fe7f7a4040fe4966f96b1deae
#
_cell.length_a   1.000
_cell.length_b   1.000
_cell.length_c   1.000
_cell.angle_alpha   90.00
_cell.angle_beta   90.00
_cell.angle_gamma   90.00
#
_symmetry.space_group_name_H-M   'P 1'
#
loop_
_entity.id
_entity.type
_entity.pdbx_description
1 polymer ?
#
loop_
_entity_poly.entity_id
_entity_poly.type
_entity_poly.pdbx_seq_one_letter_code
_entity_poly.pdbx_strand_id
1 'polypeptide(L)'
;MIVVRGGTAGFFCALSAAEVNPNLRILVLDGGKKVLRKVRISGGGRCNLTHHCFDPKELSERYPRGGRQLRGAFHHFQPKDTIEWFSKHGVATKTEADGRMFPVSDCSQSVIDCLEKSAREARVEVWTECKVREIDPPEAGNPWSIKLGDGWVEKTEKLCLAMGSLAHSVLVQIIENLDHQVVPLVPSLFAFNLRNHSMK
;
A
#
# COMPACT_ATOMS: atom_id res chain seq x y z
N MET A 1 9.39 11.08 9.56
CA MET A 1 8.35 10.04 9.49
C MET A 1 8.91 8.78 8.84
N ILE A 2 8.57 7.61 9.36
CA ILE A 2 8.93 6.33 8.70
C ILE A 2 7.65 5.61 8.25
N VAL A 3 7.70 5.05 7.05
CA VAL A 3 6.64 4.19 6.47
C VAL A 3 7.22 2.80 6.28
N VAL A 4 6.59 1.80 6.89
CA VAL A 4 7.02 0.40 6.78
C VAL A 4 6.29 -0.28 5.63
N ARG A 5 7.04 -0.71 4.62
CA ARG A 5 6.68 -1.35 3.34
C ARG A 5 6.36 -0.39 2.21
N GLY A 6 7.13 -0.54 1.13
CA GLY A 6 7.03 0.20 -0.13
C GLY A 6 6.01 -0.38 -1.11
N GLY A 7 4.80 -0.72 -0.63
CA GLY A 7 3.65 -1.01 -1.48
C GLY A 7 2.86 0.26 -1.81
N THR A 8 1.74 0.11 -2.52
CA THR A 8 0.89 1.26 -2.93
C THR A 8 0.47 2.11 -1.73
N ALA A 9 -0.02 1.47 -0.66
CA ALA A 9 -0.45 2.19 0.55
C ALA A 9 0.71 2.98 1.19
N GLY A 10 1.92 2.40 1.22
CA GLY A 10 3.11 3.07 1.74
C GLY A 10 3.51 4.29 0.91
N PHE A 11 3.51 4.16 -0.42
CA PHE A 11 3.79 5.29 -1.31
C PHE A 11 2.74 6.39 -1.18
N PHE A 12 1.44 6.06 -1.19
CA PHE A 12 0.38 7.06 -1.00
C PHE A 12 0.48 7.75 0.36
N CYS A 13 0.76 7.01 1.44
CA CYS A 13 0.97 7.62 2.75
C CYS A 13 2.15 8.59 2.74
N ALA A 14 3.28 8.19 2.16
CA ALA A 14 4.47 9.03 2.07
C ALA A 14 4.23 10.30 1.25
N LEU A 15 3.58 10.17 0.08
CA LEU A 15 3.26 11.27 -0.81
C LEU A 15 2.27 12.25 -0.17
N SER A 16 1.17 11.74 0.42
CA SER A 16 0.20 12.58 1.12
C SER A 16 0.83 13.32 2.32
N ALA A 17 1.74 12.68 3.05
CA ALA A 17 2.45 13.33 4.14
C ALA A 17 3.38 14.44 3.63
N ALA A 18 4.06 14.24 2.49
CA ALA A 18 4.90 15.24 1.87
C ALA A 18 4.10 16.43 1.32
N GLU A 19 2.92 16.18 0.75
CA GLU A 19 2.00 17.23 0.29
C GLU A 19 1.53 18.13 1.45
N VAL A 20 1.23 17.53 2.61
CA VAL A 20 0.78 18.27 3.80
C VAL A 20 1.92 19.04 4.46
N ASN A 21 3.12 18.46 4.49
CA ASN A 21 4.30 19.11 5.06
C ASN A 21 5.54 18.80 4.22
N PRO A 22 5.89 19.69 3.26
CA PRO A 22 7.06 19.52 2.40
C PRO A 22 8.42 19.50 3.10
N ASN A 23 8.47 19.93 4.36
CA ASN A 23 9.70 19.91 5.19
C ASN A 23 9.85 18.61 6.00
N LEU A 24 8.88 17.72 5.93
CA LEU A 24 8.93 16.46 6.65
C LEU A 24 9.92 15.50 5.98
N ARG A 25 10.93 15.07 6.70
CA ARG A 25 11.79 13.96 6.24
C ARG A 25 10.99 12.67 6.30
N ILE A 26 10.82 12.02 5.14
CA ILE A 26 10.03 10.79 4.99
C ILE A 26 10.92 9.68 4.46
N LEU A 27 10.93 8.55 5.16
CA LEU A 27 11.66 7.34 4.79
C LEU A 27 10.69 6.17 4.64
N VAL A 28 10.71 5.52 3.49
CA VAL A 28 10.00 4.27 3.23
C VAL A 28 10.98 3.11 3.35
N LEU A 29 10.72 2.17 4.25
CA LEU A 29 11.50 0.96 4.44
C LEU A 29 10.82 -0.24 3.76
N ASP A 30 11.50 -0.93 2.85
CA ASP A 30 11.01 -2.18 2.26
C ASP A 30 12.02 -3.33 2.39
N GLY A 31 11.55 -4.49 2.82
CA GLY A 31 12.39 -5.69 2.99
C GLY A 31 12.72 -6.41 1.68
N GLY A 32 12.16 -6.01 0.55
CA GLY A 32 12.44 -6.58 -0.77
C GLY A 32 13.48 -5.80 -1.54
N LYS A 33 14.02 -6.40 -2.61
CA LYS A 33 14.94 -5.73 -3.55
C LYS A 33 14.27 -4.64 -4.40
N LYS A 34 12.96 -4.71 -4.55
CA LYS A 34 12.15 -3.76 -5.34
C LYS A 34 10.87 -3.44 -4.59
N VAL A 35 10.48 -2.18 -4.63
CA VAL A 35 9.18 -1.70 -4.14
C VAL A 35 8.06 -2.00 -5.14
N LEU A 36 6.80 -1.76 -4.77
CA LEU A 36 5.61 -1.86 -5.64
C LEU A 36 5.43 -3.22 -6.35
N ARG A 37 5.99 -4.30 -5.79
CA ARG A 37 5.99 -5.64 -6.42
C ARG A 37 4.59 -6.16 -6.74
N LYS A 38 3.61 -5.91 -5.86
CA LYS A 38 2.23 -6.36 -6.10
C LYS A 38 1.53 -5.54 -7.19
N VAL A 39 1.89 -4.27 -7.36
CA VAL A 39 1.41 -3.43 -8.47
C VAL A 39 1.81 -4.06 -9.80
N ARG A 40 3.07 -4.47 -9.91
CA ARG A 40 3.63 -5.05 -11.14
C ARG A 40 2.84 -6.23 -11.68
N ILE A 41 2.31 -7.10 -10.82
CA ILE A 41 1.58 -8.31 -11.20
C ILE A 41 0.07 -8.17 -11.13
N SER A 42 -0.46 -7.10 -10.55
CA SER A 42 -1.89 -6.91 -10.39
C SER A 42 -2.59 -6.75 -11.73
N GLY A 43 -3.84 -7.22 -11.83
CA GLY A 43 -4.62 -7.14 -13.05
C GLY A 43 -3.95 -7.79 -14.27
N GLY A 44 -3.16 -8.85 -14.07
CA GLY A 44 -2.41 -9.52 -15.14
C GLY A 44 -1.28 -8.68 -15.72
N GLY A 45 -0.64 -7.82 -14.91
CA GLY A 45 0.43 -6.92 -15.32
C GLY A 45 -0.04 -5.55 -15.85
N ARG A 46 -1.36 -5.34 -15.90
CA ARG A 46 -1.95 -4.06 -16.32
C ARG A 46 -2.17 -3.07 -15.18
N CYS A 47 -2.20 -3.54 -13.93
CA CYS A 47 -2.56 -2.82 -12.72
C CYS A 47 -4.03 -2.37 -12.68
N ASN A 48 -4.90 -3.19 -12.07
CA ASN A 48 -6.23 -2.72 -11.68
C ASN A 48 -6.08 -1.69 -10.56
N LEU A 49 -6.24 -0.40 -10.90
CA LEU A 49 -6.04 0.73 -10.00
C LEU A 49 -7.17 0.88 -8.98
N THR A 50 -8.40 0.80 -9.47
CA THR A 50 -9.60 1.02 -8.67
C THR A 50 -10.83 0.50 -9.41
N HIS A 51 -12.03 0.85 -8.93
CA HIS A 51 -13.31 0.46 -9.52
C HIS A 51 -14.19 1.69 -9.73
N HIS A 52 -14.97 1.70 -10.81
CA HIS A 52 -15.94 2.76 -11.12
C HIS A 52 -17.18 2.67 -10.22
N CYS A 53 -16.96 2.86 -8.92
CA CYS A 53 -17.99 2.87 -7.88
C CYS A 53 -17.71 4.06 -6.95
N PHE A 54 -18.49 5.12 -7.07
CA PHE A 54 -18.21 6.41 -6.42
C PHE A 54 -19.13 6.71 -5.24
N ASP A 55 -20.09 5.85 -4.97
CA ASP A 55 -20.88 5.92 -3.75
C ASP A 55 -20.17 5.19 -2.59
N PRO A 56 -19.85 5.86 -1.48
CA PRO A 56 -19.16 5.24 -0.35
C PRO A 56 -19.90 4.06 0.28
N LYS A 57 -21.23 4.06 0.24
CA LYS A 57 -22.04 2.96 0.76
C LYS A 57 -21.90 1.74 -0.14
N GLU A 58 -22.18 1.90 -1.44
CA GLU A 58 -22.05 0.80 -2.42
C GLU A 58 -20.62 0.25 -2.46
N LEU A 59 -19.63 1.12 -2.39
CA LEU A 59 -18.22 0.72 -2.34
C LEU A 59 -17.92 -0.10 -1.09
N SER A 60 -18.43 0.30 0.07
CA SER A 60 -18.21 -0.42 1.32
C SER A 60 -18.84 -1.83 1.32
N GLU A 61 -19.95 -2.02 0.61
CA GLU A 61 -20.64 -3.32 0.48
C GLU A 61 -19.84 -4.35 -0.35
N ARG A 62 -18.87 -3.88 -1.16
CA ARG A 62 -17.93 -4.76 -1.90
C ARG A 62 -16.83 -5.36 -1.05
N TYR A 63 -16.75 -4.98 0.23
CA TYR A 63 -15.81 -5.53 1.20
C TYR A 63 -16.52 -6.49 2.13
N PRO A 64 -16.38 -7.83 1.94
CA PRO A 64 -17.08 -8.82 2.78
C PRO A 64 -16.72 -8.74 4.26
N ARG A 65 -15.54 -8.18 4.56
CA ARG A 65 -15.04 -7.95 5.92
C ARG A 65 -14.49 -6.53 6.01
N GLY A 66 -14.85 -5.80 7.05
CA GLY A 66 -14.36 -4.44 7.29
C GLY A 66 -15.05 -3.34 6.48
N GLY A 67 -16.02 -3.65 5.61
CA GLY A 67 -16.72 -2.64 4.79
C GLY A 67 -17.36 -1.54 5.63
N ARG A 68 -18.02 -1.90 6.73
CA ARG A 68 -18.65 -0.93 7.63
C ARG A 68 -17.64 0.08 8.21
N GLN A 69 -16.44 -0.39 8.56
CA GLN A 69 -15.36 0.45 9.09
C GLN A 69 -14.76 1.37 8.00
N LEU A 70 -14.69 0.87 6.76
CA LEU A 70 -14.13 1.63 5.63
C LEU A 70 -15.07 2.73 5.11
N ARG A 71 -16.37 2.64 5.37
CA ARG A 71 -17.35 3.59 4.84
C ARG A 71 -17.03 5.05 5.19
N GLY A 72 -16.60 5.31 6.43
CA GLY A 72 -16.15 6.64 6.85
C GLY A 72 -14.93 7.13 6.06
N ALA A 73 -13.94 6.25 5.86
CA ALA A 73 -12.75 6.57 5.09
C ALA A 73 -13.07 6.90 3.62
N PHE A 74 -14.03 6.21 3.00
CA PHE A 74 -14.45 6.48 1.62
C PHE A 74 -15.17 7.81 1.41
N HIS A 75 -15.64 8.47 2.45
CA HIS A 75 -16.08 9.86 2.36
C HIS A 75 -14.93 10.86 2.27
N HIS A 76 -13.72 10.47 2.67
CA HIS A 76 -12.52 11.31 2.60
C HIS A 76 -11.65 10.99 1.40
N PHE A 77 -11.55 9.72 1.02
CA PHE A 77 -10.76 9.27 -0.12
C PHE A 77 -11.40 8.02 -0.74
N GLN A 78 -11.77 8.13 -2.01
CA GLN A 78 -12.50 7.11 -2.75
C GLN A 78 -11.93 6.90 -4.17
N PRO A 79 -12.49 5.99 -4.98
CA PRO A 79 -12.03 5.75 -6.35
C PRO A 79 -11.90 7.00 -7.22
N LYS A 80 -12.79 7.97 -7.08
CA LYS A 80 -12.73 9.23 -7.82
C LYS A 80 -11.44 10.00 -7.50
N ASP A 81 -11.08 10.09 -6.23
CA ASP A 81 -9.87 10.78 -5.79
C ASP A 81 -8.61 10.06 -6.29
N THR A 82 -8.63 8.71 -6.32
CA THR A 82 -7.57 7.91 -6.92
C THR A 82 -7.38 8.24 -8.40
N ILE A 83 -8.47 8.30 -9.17
CA ILE A 83 -8.45 8.63 -10.60
C ILE A 83 -7.89 10.04 -10.81
N GLU A 84 -8.37 11.00 -10.05
CA GLU A 84 -7.92 12.41 -10.14
C GLU A 84 -6.44 12.53 -9.79
N TRP A 85 -5.99 11.84 -8.74
CA TRP A 85 -4.58 11.84 -8.35
C TRP A 85 -3.68 11.32 -9.48
N PHE A 86 -3.99 10.14 -10.03
CA PHE A 86 -3.21 9.56 -11.14
C PHE A 86 -3.27 10.43 -12.41
N SER A 87 -4.42 10.99 -12.73
CA SER A 87 -4.58 11.91 -13.87
C SER A 87 -3.67 13.14 -13.72
N LYS A 88 -3.64 13.77 -12.54
CA LYS A 88 -2.75 14.91 -12.23
C LYS A 88 -1.27 14.55 -12.37
N HIS A 89 -0.92 13.29 -12.14
CA HIS A 89 0.45 12.79 -12.25
C HIS A 89 0.76 12.12 -13.60
N GLY A 90 -0.09 12.35 -14.61
CA GLY A 90 0.16 11.93 -16.00
C GLY A 90 -0.23 10.48 -16.33
N VAL A 91 -0.99 9.81 -15.47
CA VAL A 91 -1.53 8.47 -15.74
C VAL A 91 -3.04 8.56 -15.99
N ALA A 92 -3.43 8.57 -17.27
CA ALA A 92 -4.82 8.48 -17.66
C ALA A 92 -5.36 7.06 -17.42
N THR A 93 -6.63 6.97 -17.00
CA THR A 93 -7.31 5.69 -16.70
C THR A 93 -8.48 5.44 -17.64
N LYS A 94 -8.82 4.16 -17.83
CA LYS A 94 -10.00 3.70 -18.54
C LYS A 94 -10.80 2.74 -17.66
N THR A 95 -12.13 2.69 -17.89
CA THR A 95 -13.05 1.77 -17.21
C THR A 95 -13.38 0.61 -18.15
N GLU A 96 -13.31 -0.62 -17.67
CA GLU A 96 -13.78 -1.81 -18.36
C GLU A 96 -15.27 -2.08 -18.07
N ALA A 97 -15.90 -2.96 -18.86
CA ALA A 97 -17.33 -3.22 -18.78
C ALA A 97 -17.81 -3.72 -17.40
N ASP A 98 -16.94 -4.34 -16.62
CA ASP A 98 -17.20 -4.81 -15.26
C ASP A 98 -16.90 -3.76 -14.18
N GLY A 99 -16.55 -2.54 -14.57
CA GLY A 99 -16.26 -1.42 -13.68
C GLY A 99 -14.83 -1.39 -13.15
N ARG A 100 -13.97 -2.35 -13.48
CA ARG A 100 -12.55 -2.26 -13.15
C ARG A 100 -11.87 -1.15 -13.92
N MET A 101 -10.92 -0.47 -13.28
CA MET A 101 -10.22 0.65 -13.88
C MET A 101 -8.73 0.38 -14.02
N PHE A 102 -8.23 0.59 -15.21
CA PHE A 102 -6.84 0.35 -15.59
C PHE A 102 -6.20 1.61 -16.16
N PRO A 103 -4.87 1.74 -16.14
CA PRO A 103 -4.20 2.78 -16.92
C PRO A 103 -4.48 2.55 -18.42
N VAL A 104 -4.62 3.63 -19.18
CA VAL A 104 -4.84 3.56 -20.64
C VAL A 104 -3.69 2.82 -21.33
N SER A 105 -2.49 2.86 -20.78
CA SER A 105 -1.31 2.13 -21.29
C SER A 105 -1.42 0.61 -21.20
N ASP A 106 -2.39 0.06 -20.47
CA ASP A 106 -2.49 -1.37 -20.13
C ASP A 106 -1.20 -1.98 -19.55
N CYS A 107 -0.37 -1.15 -18.93
CA CYS A 107 0.92 -1.56 -18.40
C CYS A 107 1.10 -1.05 -16.96
N SER A 108 1.31 -1.97 -16.02
CA SER A 108 1.55 -1.63 -14.61
C SER A 108 2.80 -0.78 -14.40
N GLN A 109 3.74 -0.80 -15.36
CA GLN A 109 4.95 -0.01 -15.26
C GLN A 109 4.66 1.49 -15.25
N SER A 110 3.66 1.97 -16.01
CA SER A 110 3.28 3.39 -16.01
C SER A 110 2.83 3.88 -14.63
N VAL A 111 2.15 3.02 -13.86
CA VAL A 111 1.73 3.31 -12.48
C VAL A 111 2.93 3.30 -11.53
N ILE A 112 3.84 2.33 -11.70
CA ILE A 112 5.06 2.24 -10.89
C ILE A 112 5.93 3.47 -11.12
N ASP A 113 6.19 3.82 -12.38
CA ASP A 113 7.02 4.97 -12.76
C ASP A 113 6.43 6.28 -12.22
N CYS A 114 5.10 6.42 -12.28
CA CYS A 114 4.38 7.56 -11.72
C CYS A 114 4.65 7.68 -10.20
N LEU A 115 4.43 6.61 -9.45
CA LEU A 115 4.61 6.61 -7.98
C LEU A 115 6.08 6.86 -7.59
N GLU A 116 7.02 6.21 -8.26
CA GLU A 116 8.45 6.38 -7.99
C GLU A 116 8.93 7.79 -8.37
N LYS A 117 8.44 8.35 -9.49
CA LYS A 117 8.73 9.72 -9.89
C LYS A 117 8.21 10.72 -8.87
N SER A 118 6.93 10.59 -8.48
CA SER A 118 6.31 11.45 -7.47
C SER A 118 7.05 11.40 -6.13
N ALA A 119 7.50 10.21 -5.71
CA ALA A 119 8.28 10.06 -4.48
C ALA A 119 9.63 10.78 -4.56
N ARG A 120 10.34 10.69 -5.70
CA ARG A 120 11.60 11.43 -5.91
C ARG A 120 11.38 12.95 -5.91
N GLU A 121 10.34 13.43 -6.58
CA GLU A 121 9.99 14.86 -6.62
C GLU A 121 9.62 15.40 -5.23
N ALA A 122 8.93 14.59 -4.43
CA ALA A 122 8.60 14.88 -3.04
C ALA A 122 9.75 14.64 -2.05
N ARG A 123 10.94 14.26 -2.52
CA ARG A 123 12.14 13.95 -1.69
C ARG A 123 11.90 12.85 -0.67
N VAL A 124 11.03 11.90 -0.98
CA VAL A 124 10.84 10.70 -0.15
C VAL A 124 12.01 9.76 -0.35
N GLU A 125 12.70 9.43 0.75
CA GLU A 125 13.76 8.42 0.75
C GLU A 125 13.13 7.01 0.71
N VAL A 126 13.68 6.12 -0.11
CA VAL A 126 13.21 4.73 -0.21
C VAL A 126 14.39 3.78 -0.04
N TRP A 127 14.38 3.02 1.06
CA TRP A 127 15.39 2.01 1.33
C TRP A 127 14.83 0.61 1.10
N THR A 128 15.49 -0.13 0.24
CA THR A 128 15.17 -1.53 -0.06
C THR A 128 16.08 -2.49 0.72
N GLU A 129 15.72 -3.77 0.75
CA GLU A 129 16.42 -4.83 1.50
C GLU A 129 16.47 -4.58 3.03
N CYS A 130 15.71 -3.60 3.52
CA CYS A 130 15.59 -3.23 4.91
C CYS A 130 14.42 -3.98 5.57
N LYS A 131 14.67 -5.17 6.08
CA LYS A 131 13.64 -5.97 6.77
C LYS A 131 13.43 -5.46 8.20
N VAL A 132 12.27 -4.90 8.47
CA VAL A 132 11.85 -4.58 9.83
C VAL A 132 11.62 -5.87 10.61
N ARG A 133 12.19 -5.98 11.80
CA ARG A 133 12.12 -7.13 12.70
C ARG A 133 11.29 -6.85 13.93
N GLU A 134 11.46 -5.66 14.49
CA GLU A 134 10.84 -5.26 15.73
C GLU A 134 10.52 -3.76 15.69
N ILE A 135 9.47 -3.37 16.37
CA ILE A 135 9.06 -1.98 16.50
C ILE A 135 8.71 -1.76 17.97
N ASP A 136 9.43 -0.86 18.60
CA ASP A 136 9.17 -0.46 19.98
C ASP A 136 8.35 0.84 19.97
N PRO A 137 7.26 0.91 20.74
CA PRO A 137 6.45 2.11 20.85
C PRO A 137 7.22 3.25 21.57
N PRO A 138 6.78 4.50 21.41
CA PRO A 138 7.37 5.62 22.13
C PRO A 138 7.09 5.50 23.64
N GLU A 139 8.13 5.62 24.44
CA GLU A 139 8.04 5.67 25.88
C GLU A 139 8.47 7.05 26.39
N ALA A 140 7.69 7.66 27.31
CA ALA A 140 8.07 8.86 28.08
C ALA A 140 8.89 9.93 27.31
N GLY A 141 8.42 10.31 26.12
CA GLY A 141 9.09 11.33 25.28
C GLY A 141 10.14 10.79 24.31
N ASN A 142 10.38 9.49 24.25
CA ASN A 142 11.22 8.86 23.24
C ASN A 142 10.43 8.63 21.94
N PRO A 143 11.08 8.70 20.75
CA PRO A 143 10.45 8.35 19.49
C PRO A 143 10.24 6.84 19.34
N TRP A 144 9.47 6.44 18.31
CA TRP A 144 9.41 5.05 17.85
C TRP A 144 10.81 4.54 17.50
N SER A 145 11.09 3.29 17.86
CA SER A 145 12.33 2.60 17.52
C SER A 145 12.03 1.43 16.58
N ILE A 146 12.69 1.38 15.44
CA ILE A 146 12.49 0.37 14.39
C ILE A 146 13.80 -0.39 14.19
N LYS A 147 13.83 -1.66 14.59
CA LYS A 147 14.98 -2.55 14.42
C LYS A 147 14.94 -3.24 13.07
N LEU A 148 16.01 -3.13 12.30
CA LEU A 148 16.20 -3.78 11.01
C LEU A 148 16.91 -5.13 11.14
N GLY A 149 16.87 -5.91 10.07
CA GLY A 149 17.41 -7.27 10.06
C GLY A 149 18.94 -7.37 10.16
N ASP A 150 19.65 -6.30 9.89
CA ASP A 150 21.10 -6.14 10.03
C ASP A 150 21.53 -5.63 11.42
N GLY A 151 20.57 -5.38 12.32
CA GLY A 151 20.78 -4.85 13.65
C GLY A 151 20.75 -3.32 13.74
N TRP A 152 20.64 -2.61 12.61
CA TRP A 152 20.47 -1.17 12.60
C TRP A 152 19.14 -0.74 13.22
N VAL A 153 19.14 0.41 13.88
CA VAL A 153 17.95 0.96 14.53
C VAL A 153 17.66 2.35 13.99
N GLU A 154 16.49 2.53 13.40
CA GLU A 154 15.96 3.82 13.00
C GLU A 154 14.98 4.34 14.04
N LYS A 155 14.96 5.67 14.22
CA LYS A 155 14.05 6.34 15.16
C LYS A 155 13.15 7.34 14.43
N THR A 156 11.88 7.46 14.85
CA THR A 156 10.95 8.40 14.26
C THR A 156 9.83 8.80 15.23
N GLU A 157 9.38 10.05 15.13
CA GLU A 157 8.20 10.54 15.87
C GLU A 157 6.88 10.03 15.26
N LYS A 158 6.87 9.74 13.96
CA LYS A 158 5.66 9.34 13.22
C LYS A 158 5.93 8.05 12.47
N LEU A 159 5.06 7.06 12.67
CA LEU A 159 5.16 5.74 12.05
C LEU A 159 3.89 5.41 11.29
N CYS A 160 4.03 4.88 10.08
CA CYS A 160 2.95 4.27 9.32
C CYS A 160 3.29 2.81 8.99
N LEU A 161 2.37 1.90 9.33
CA LEU A 161 2.47 0.49 9.01
C LEU A 161 1.63 0.17 7.77
N ALA A 162 2.26 0.11 6.60
CA ALA A 162 1.61 -0.20 5.31
C ALA A 162 1.94 -1.62 4.83
N MET A 163 1.89 -2.58 5.74
CA MET A 163 2.48 -3.92 5.58
C MET A 163 1.79 -4.81 4.53
N GLY A 164 0.63 -4.43 4.01
CA GLY A 164 -0.14 -5.19 3.03
C GLY A 164 -0.71 -6.47 3.64
N SER A 165 -0.57 -7.62 2.94
CA SER A 165 -1.05 -8.89 3.47
C SER A 165 -0.26 -9.35 4.69
N LEU A 166 -0.96 -9.70 5.77
CA LEU A 166 -0.40 -10.22 7.02
C LEU A 166 -0.18 -11.75 6.98
N ALA A 167 0.02 -12.33 5.82
CA ALA A 167 0.24 -13.78 5.68
C ALA A 167 1.55 -14.29 6.33
N HIS A 168 2.41 -13.39 6.78
CA HIS A 168 3.67 -13.73 7.44
C HIS A 168 3.58 -13.53 8.95
N SER A 169 3.96 -14.53 9.72
CA SER A 169 3.91 -14.54 11.18
C SER A 169 4.66 -13.36 11.84
N VAL A 170 5.80 -12.97 11.30
CA VAL A 170 6.58 -11.82 11.81
C VAL A 170 5.79 -10.50 11.76
N LEU A 171 5.01 -10.27 10.69
CA LEU A 171 4.22 -9.05 10.58
C LEU A 171 3.02 -9.04 11.54
N VAL A 172 2.42 -10.21 11.76
CA VAL A 172 1.36 -10.37 12.76
C VAL A 172 1.92 -10.08 14.14
N GLN A 173 3.06 -10.68 14.49
CA GLN A 173 3.72 -10.47 15.78
C GLN A 173 4.04 -9.00 16.05
N ILE A 174 4.55 -8.26 15.05
CA ILE A 174 4.81 -6.82 15.20
C ILE A 174 3.53 -6.06 15.58
N ILE A 175 2.40 -6.38 14.94
CA ILE A 175 1.12 -5.71 15.19
C ILE A 175 0.56 -6.08 16.56
N GLU A 176 0.66 -7.36 16.94
CA GLU A 176 0.22 -7.85 18.25
C GLU A 176 1.05 -7.27 19.40
N ASN A 177 2.36 -7.13 19.21
CA ASN A 177 3.26 -6.47 20.17
C ASN A 177 2.95 -4.97 20.36
N LEU A 178 2.18 -4.38 19.44
CA LEU A 178 1.68 -3.01 19.54
C LEU A 178 0.23 -2.94 20.09
N ASP A 179 -0.20 -3.97 20.81
CA ASP A 179 -1.53 -4.11 21.43
C ASP A 179 -2.70 -4.08 20.41
N HIS A 180 -2.44 -4.48 19.15
CA HIS A 180 -3.50 -4.64 18.17
C HIS A 180 -3.94 -6.10 18.03
N GLN A 181 -5.25 -6.32 18.05
CA GLN A 181 -5.80 -7.64 17.76
C GLN A 181 -5.85 -7.88 16.24
N VAL A 182 -5.20 -8.96 15.79
CA VAL A 182 -5.27 -9.39 14.40
C VAL A 182 -6.38 -10.43 14.21
N VAL A 183 -7.39 -10.08 13.41
CA VAL A 183 -8.45 -11.02 13.05
C VAL A 183 -7.88 -12.10 12.13
N PRO A 184 -8.12 -13.40 12.41
CA PRO A 184 -7.59 -14.49 11.61
C PRO A 184 -7.89 -14.35 10.12
N LEU A 185 -6.86 -14.57 9.29
CA LEU A 185 -6.99 -14.53 7.84
C LEU A 185 -7.87 -15.68 7.34
N VAL A 186 -8.70 -15.38 6.36
CA VAL A 186 -9.47 -16.39 5.62
C VAL A 186 -9.12 -16.29 4.14
N PRO A 187 -9.07 -17.43 3.40
CA PRO A 187 -8.88 -17.40 1.97
C PRO A 187 -10.03 -16.63 1.28
N SER A 188 -9.69 -15.70 0.41
CA SER A 188 -10.66 -14.91 -0.37
C SER A 188 -10.51 -15.07 -1.87
N LEU A 189 -9.37 -15.59 -2.32
CA LEU A 189 -9.09 -15.86 -3.73
C LEU A 189 -8.28 -17.15 -3.84
N PHE A 190 -8.66 -18.02 -4.77
CA PHE A 190 -8.01 -19.30 -5.02
C PHE A 190 -7.40 -19.32 -6.41
N ALA A 191 -6.19 -19.87 -6.53
CA ALA A 191 -5.59 -20.25 -7.80
C ALA A 191 -5.71 -21.76 -7.97
N PHE A 192 -6.24 -22.20 -9.09
CA PHE A 192 -6.31 -23.62 -9.43
C PHE A 192 -5.15 -23.97 -10.37
N ASN A 193 -4.33 -24.91 -9.96
CA ASN A 193 -3.30 -25.51 -10.83
C ASN A 193 -3.87 -26.76 -11.48
N LEU A 194 -4.29 -26.65 -12.74
CA LEU A 194 -4.71 -27.78 -13.54
C LEU A 194 -3.48 -28.40 -14.23
N ARG A 195 -3.01 -29.52 -13.69
CA ARG A 195 -1.95 -30.29 -14.36
C ARG A 195 -2.58 -31.01 -15.56
N ASN A 196 -2.03 -30.81 -16.75
CA ASN A 196 -2.42 -31.47 -18.02
C ASN A 196 -3.78 -31.06 -18.60
N HIS A 197 -4.31 -29.88 -18.33
CA HIS A 197 -5.47 -29.34 -19.06
C HIS A 197 -5.13 -27.99 -19.69
N SER A 198 -5.23 -27.91 -21.01
CA SER A 198 -5.33 -26.65 -21.73
C SER A 198 -6.78 -26.17 -21.65
N MET A 199 -7.05 -25.12 -20.87
CA MET A 199 -8.30 -24.40 -21.07
C MET A 199 -8.13 -23.54 -22.32
N LYS A 200 -8.94 -23.85 -23.36
CA LYS A 200 -9.12 -23.01 -24.53
C LYS A 200 -10.20 -21.96 -24.23
#